data_c9075bfdea24a7617a5d1953dfc2ca48
#
_entry.id   c9075bfdea24a7617a5d1953dfc2ca48
#
_cell.length_a   1.000
_cell.length_b   1.000
_cell.length_c   1.000
_cell.angle_alpha   90.00
_cell.angle_beta   90.00
_cell.angle_gamma   90.00
#
_symmetry.space_group_name_H-M   'P 1'
#
loop_
_entity.id
_entity.type
_entity.pdbx_description
1 polymer ?
#
loop_
_entity_poly.entity_id
_entity_poly.type
_entity_poly.pdbx_seq_one_letter_code
_entity_poly.pdbx_strand_id
1 'polypeptide(L)'
;MFSSRRAAEEMAAQIRQVSPYPVLCQGDDALGALIDRFRDEEQTCLFGTLSLWQGVDVPGPSLSLVVMDRIPFPRPDDPLMQARKEAADSAGRNGFMEVAATHAALLMAQGAGRLLRSVTDRGVVAVLDPRLSTARYGRFLRASMPPFWPTEDAGTVRGALRRLVGPESGTGGPAAT
;
A
#
# COMPACT_ATOMS: atom_id res chain seq x y z
N MET A 1 4.38 -3.12 2.17
CA MET A 1 4.02 -4.17 1.19
C MET A 1 5.18 -4.34 0.21
N PHE A 2 5.70 -5.55 0.06
CA PHE A 2 6.91 -5.85 -0.69
C PHE A 2 6.64 -6.80 -1.84
N SER A 3 7.46 -6.69 -2.88
CA SER A 3 7.43 -7.53 -4.07
C SER A 3 7.93 -8.96 -3.80
N SER A 4 8.73 -9.16 -2.74
CA SER A 4 9.21 -10.47 -2.33
C SER A 4 9.30 -10.60 -0.81
N ARG A 5 9.22 -11.84 -0.31
CA ARG A 5 9.34 -12.14 1.11
C ARG A 5 10.71 -11.77 1.64
N ARG A 6 11.76 -12.07 0.90
CA ARG A 6 13.14 -11.70 1.24
C ARG A 6 13.30 -10.18 1.44
N ALA A 7 12.76 -9.37 0.52
CA ALA A 7 12.82 -7.91 0.65
C ALA A 7 12.04 -7.40 1.87
N ALA A 8 10.91 -8.03 2.22
CA ALA A 8 10.16 -7.70 3.42
C ALA A 8 10.97 -8.02 4.69
N GLU A 9 11.60 -9.19 4.76
CA GLU A 9 12.42 -9.65 5.88
C GLU A 9 13.67 -8.77 6.07
N GLU A 10 14.39 -8.48 4.99
CA GLU A 10 15.58 -7.61 5.01
C GLU A 10 15.23 -6.18 5.50
N MET A 11 14.15 -5.61 4.98
CA MET A 11 13.73 -4.28 5.40
C MET A 11 13.19 -4.27 6.84
N ALA A 12 12.42 -5.28 7.25
CA ALA A 12 11.95 -5.42 8.63
C ALA A 12 13.13 -5.48 9.61
N ALA A 13 14.18 -6.24 9.28
CA ALA A 13 15.40 -6.33 10.11
C ALA A 13 16.10 -4.97 10.25
N GLN A 14 16.20 -4.19 9.18
CA GLN A 14 16.78 -2.85 9.21
C GLN A 14 15.93 -1.87 10.03
N ILE A 15 14.62 -1.88 9.82
CA ILE A 15 13.71 -0.96 10.51
C ILE A 15 13.64 -1.28 12.01
N ARG A 16 13.71 -2.55 12.42
CA ARG A 16 13.78 -2.94 13.84
C ARG A 16 14.93 -2.29 14.60
N GLN A 17 16.03 -1.95 13.92
CA GLN A 17 17.20 -1.33 14.55
C GLN A 17 17.01 0.17 14.84
N VAL A 18 16.10 0.83 14.12
CA VAL A 18 15.96 2.30 14.16
C VAL A 18 14.55 2.76 14.54
N SER A 19 13.56 1.88 14.45
CA SER A 19 12.18 2.22 14.77
C SER A 19 11.92 2.17 16.27
N PRO A 20 11.23 3.19 16.83
CA PRO A 20 10.74 3.13 18.21
C PRO A 20 9.49 2.23 18.34
N TYR A 21 8.89 1.81 17.22
CA TYR A 21 7.67 1.01 17.18
C TYR A 21 7.97 -0.47 16.93
N PRO A 22 7.15 -1.39 17.45
CA PRO A 22 7.22 -2.81 17.12
C PRO A 22 7.14 -3.03 15.61
N VAL A 23 7.95 -3.98 15.11
CA VAL A 23 7.98 -4.35 13.69
C VAL A 23 7.66 -5.84 13.58
N LEU A 24 6.48 -6.12 13.07
CA LEU A 24 6.01 -7.46 12.71
C LEU A 24 6.38 -7.74 11.25
N CYS A 25 6.79 -8.97 10.97
CA CYS A 25 7.09 -9.40 9.62
C CYS A 25 6.38 -10.71 9.30
N GLN A 26 5.90 -10.84 8.09
CA GLN A 26 5.31 -12.08 7.59
C GLN A 26 6.33 -13.23 7.73
N GLY A 27 5.96 -14.22 8.55
CA GLY A 27 6.81 -15.36 8.88
C GLY A 27 7.36 -15.35 10.31
N ASP A 28 7.20 -14.25 11.04
CA ASP A 28 7.52 -14.22 12.47
C ASP A 28 6.54 -15.07 13.28
N ASP A 29 5.29 -15.17 12.80
CA ASP A 29 4.22 -15.92 13.44
C ASP A 29 3.16 -16.35 12.41
N ALA A 30 2.12 -17.06 12.85
CA ALA A 30 0.95 -17.37 12.04
C ALA A 30 0.28 -16.09 11.54
N LEU A 31 -0.20 -16.10 10.29
CA LEU A 31 -0.75 -14.92 9.63
C LEU A 31 -1.87 -14.25 10.44
N GLY A 32 -2.79 -15.04 11.00
CA GLY A 32 -3.89 -14.53 11.83
C GLY A 32 -3.38 -13.78 13.06
N ALA A 33 -2.41 -14.35 13.78
CA ALA A 33 -1.82 -13.74 14.97
C ALA A 33 -1.11 -12.40 14.67
N LEU A 34 -0.41 -12.33 13.52
CA LEU A 34 0.22 -11.07 13.07
C LEU A 34 -0.81 -9.99 12.76
N ILE A 35 -1.93 -10.37 12.12
CA ILE A 35 -3.02 -9.43 11.79
C ILE A 35 -3.73 -8.96 13.06
N ASP A 36 -4.03 -9.87 13.99
CA ASP A 36 -4.67 -9.54 15.27
C ASP A 36 -3.79 -8.58 16.08
N ARG A 37 -2.49 -8.87 16.21
CA ARG A 37 -1.56 -7.96 16.87
C ARG A 37 -1.48 -6.60 16.18
N PHE A 38 -1.39 -6.55 14.86
CA PHE A 38 -1.35 -5.29 14.11
C PHE A 38 -2.64 -4.47 14.27
N ARG A 39 -3.79 -5.13 14.40
CA ARG A 39 -5.07 -4.48 14.66
C ARG A 39 -5.15 -3.90 16.08
N ASP A 40 -4.70 -4.67 17.05
CA ASP A 40 -4.87 -4.36 18.48
C ASP A 40 -3.77 -3.42 19.01
N GLU A 41 -2.59 -3.40 18.37
CA GLU A 41 -1.45 -2.56 18.70
C GLU A 41 -1.30 -1.42 17.68
N GLU A 42 -1.96 -0.26 17.92
CA GLU A 42 -2.01 0.88 16.96
C GLU A 42 -0.63 1.40 16.51
N GLN A 43 0.39 1.34 17.39
CA GLN A 43 1.74 1.85 17.08
C GLN A 43 2.67 0.74 16.58
N THR A 44 2.23 -0.03 15.59
CA THR A 44 2.96 -1.19 15.09
C THR A 44 3.15 -1.10 13.57
N CYS A 45 4.29 -1.58 13.09
CA CYS A 45 4.57 -1.70 11.66
C CYS A 45 4.43 -3.16 11.23
N LEU A 46 3.70 -3.43 10.14
CA LEU A 46 3.55 -4.78 9.57
C LEU A 46 4.20 -4.85 8.19
N PHE A 47 5.18 -5.76 8.06
CA PHE A 47 5.94 -6.01 6.83
C PHE A 47 5.52 -7.34 6.21
N GLY A 48 5.26 -7.34 4.91
CA GLY A 48 4.91 -8.57 4.20
C GLY A 48 4.69 -8.36 2.71
N THR A 49 4.37 -9.44 2.04
CA THR A 49 4.10 -9.45 0.61
C THR A 49 2.62 -9.23 0.31
N LEU A 50 2.28 -9.21 -0.97
CA LEU A 50 0.90 -9.06 -1.44
C LEU A 50 -0.04 -10.13 -0.88
N SER A 51 0.44 -11.36 -0.62
CA SER A 51 -0.37 -12.43 -0.03
C SER A 51 -0.81 -12.14 1.40
N LEU A 52 0.05 -11.49 2.21
CA LEU A 52 -0.34 -10.95 3.51
C LEU A 52 -1.47 -9.94 3.35
N TRP A 53 -1.31 -9.05 2.39
CA TRP A 53 -2.22 -7.94 2.15
C TRP A 53 -3.65 -8.36 1.80
N GLN A 54 -3.81 -9.45 1.06
CA GLN A 54 -5.12 -9.99 0.72
C GLN A 54 -5.90 -10.49 1.95
N GLY A 55 -5.19 -10.89 3.01
CA GLY A 55 -5.77 -11.35 4.28
C GLY A 55 -5.97 -10.25 5.33
N VAL A 56 -5.36 -9.07 5.16
CA VAL A 56 -5.44 -7.99 6.16
C VAL A 56 -6.77 -7.25 6.04
N ASP A 57 -7.57 -7.35 7.07
CA ASP A 57 -8.77 -6.57 7.28
C ASP A 57 -8.69 -5.87 8.64
N VAL A 58 -8.03 -4.71 8.66
CA VAL A 58 -7.82 -3.91 9.88
C VAL A 58 -8.60 -2.61 9.76
N PRO A 59 -9.76 -2.50 10.40
CA PRO A 59 -10.53 -1.25 10.44
C PRO A 59 -9.95 -0.26 11.45
N GLY A 60 -10.23 1.02 11.21
CA GLY A 60 -9.95 2.06 12.17
C GLY A 60 -8.55 2.68 12.09
N PRO A 61 -8.09 3.33 13.18
CA PRO A 61 -6.90 4.18 13.18
C PRO A 61 -5.59 3.41 13.05
N SER A 62 -5.62 2.08 13.18
CA SER A 62 -4.41 1.23 13.13
C SER A 62 -3.72 1.23 11.77
N LEU A 63 -4.39 1.65 10.69
CA LEU A 63 -3.80 1.75 9.35
C LEU A 63 -3.80 3.20 8.86
N SER A 64 -2.74 3.93 9.14
CA SER A 64 -2.53 5.32 8.70
C SER A 64 -1.60 5.46 7.50
N LEU A 65 -0.78 4.45 7.22
CA LEU A 65 0.21 4.44 6.15
C LEU A 65 0.28 3.09 5.44
N VAL A 66 0.15 3.11 4.13
CA VAL A 66 0.44 1.97 3.25
C VAL A 66 1.66 2.29 2.40
N VAL A 67 2.71 1.48 2.50
CA VAL A 67 3.91 1.60 1.68
C VAL A 67 3.98 0.44 0.70
N MET A 68 4.09 0.76 -0.59
CA MET A 68 4.33 -0.19 -1.68
C MET A 68 5.77 -0.02 -2.17
N ASP A 69 6.62 -1.04 -2.04
CA ASP A 69 8.02 -0.98 -2.48
C ASP A 69 8.15 -0.82 -4.00
N ARG A 70 7.25 -1.49 -4.73
CA ARG A 70 7.19 -1.48 -6.20
C ARG A 70 5.76 -1.58 -6.69
N ILE A 71 5.55 -1.20 -7.94
CA ILE A 71 4.31 -1.50 -8.66
C ILE A 71 4.16 -3.02 -8.78
N PRO A 72 3.03 -3.61 -8.33
CA PRO A 72 2.85 -5.05 -8.24
C PRO A 72 2.50 -5.67 -9.60
N PHE A 73 3.40 -5.57 -10.57
CA PHE A 73 3.25 -6.28 -11.84
C PHE A 73 3.28 -7.79 -11.64
N PRO A 74 2.56 -8.55 -12.47
CA PRO A 74 2.71 -10.02 -12.49
C PRO A 74 4.15 -10.41 -12.77
N ARG A 75 4.53 -11.57 -12.25
CA ARG A 75 5.88 -12.10 -12.48
C ARG A 75 6.10 -12.34 -13.96
N PRO A 76 7.29 -12.02 -14.49
CA PRO A 76 7.60 -12.22 -15.91
C PRO A 76 7.53 -13.70 -16.35
N ASP A 77 7.73 -14.62 -15.41
CA ASP A 77 7.72 -16.07 -15.60
C ASP A 77 6.36 -16.73 -15.31
N ASP A 78 5.28 -15.94 -15.13
CA ASP A 78 3.92 -16.46 -14.97
C ASP A 78 3.36 -16.89 -16.34
N PRO A 79 3.19 -18.21 -16.59
CA PRO A 79 2.78 -18.71 -17.92
C PRO A 79 1.39 -18.23 -18.32
N LEU A 80 0.47 -18.08 -17.35
CA LEU A 80 -0.89 -17.63 -17.63
C LEU A 80 -0.91 -16.16 -18.06
N MET A 81 -0.14 -15.31 -17.37
CA MET A 81 -0.05 -13.90 -17.73
C MET A 81 0.67 -13.68 -19.05
N GLN A 82 1.68 -14.51 -19.37
CA GLN A 82 2.33 -14.50 -20.69
C GLN A 82 1.36 -14.88 -21.79
N ALA A 83 0.65 -16.01 -21.66
CA ALA A 83 -0.31 -16.45 -22.66
C ALA A 83 -1.43 -15.42 -22.92
N ARG A 84 -1.94 -14.79 -21.86
CA ARG A 84 -2.94 -13.71 -21.99
C ARG A 84 -2.38 -12.49 -22.74
N LYS A 85 -1.14 -12.10 -22.42
CA LYS A 85 -0.46 -10.99 -23.09
C LYS A 85 -0.27 -11.28 -24.57
N GLU A 86 0.23 -12.46 -24.92
CA GLU A 86 0.43 -12.90 -26.32
C GLU A 86 -0.89 -12.97 -27.10
N ALA A 87 -1.96 -13.47 -26.48
CA ALA A 87 -3.29 -13.47 -27.08
C ALA A 87 -3.82 -12.07 -27.36
N ALA A 88 -3.61 -11.12 -26.43
CA ALA A 88 -3.99 -9.72 -26.63
C ALA A 88 -3.18 -9.07 -27.75
N ASP A 89 -1.85 -9.27 -27.76
CA ASP A 89 -0.94 -8.74 -28.79
C ASP A 89 -1.28 -9.31 -30.19
N SER A 90 -1.58 -10.61 -30.27
CA SER A 90 -2.01 -11.28 -31.53
C SER A 90 -3.34 -10.77 -32.06
N ALA A 91 -4.21 -10.28 -31.17
CA ALA A 91 -5.48 -9.64 -31.54
C ALA A 91 -5.34 -8.13 -31.84
N GLY A 92 -4.13 -7.61 -31.98
CA GLY A 92 -3.83 -6.21 -32.28
C GLY A 92 -4.07 -5.25 -31.11
N ARG A 93 -4.16 -5.77 -29.88
CA ARG A 93 -4.34 -4.99 -28.65
C ARG A 93 -3.02 -4.82 -27.92
N ASN A 94 -2.95 -3.93 -26.96
CA ASN A 94 -1.75 -3.74 -26.16
C ASN A 94 -1.74 -4.71 -24.96
N GLY A 95 -1.11 -5.89 -25.11
CA GLY A 95 -1.09 -6.93 -24.10
C GLY A 95 -0.45 -6.51 -22.78
N PHE A 96 0.53 -5.60 -22.81
CA PHE A 96 1.07 -5.05 -21.57
C PHE A 96 0.01 -4.24 -20.80
N MET A 97 -0.69 -3.34 -21.46
CA MET A 97 -1.71 -2.49 -20.81
C MET A 97 -2.90 -3.32 -20.36
N GLU A 98 -3.37 -4.23 -21.22
CA GLU A 98 -4.57 -5.03 -20.94
C GLU A 98 -4.34 -6.06 -19.83
N VAL A 99 -3.18 -6.65 -19.76
CA VAL A 99 -2.91 -7.73 -18.80
C VAL A 99 -2.08 -7.24 -17.63
N ALA A 100 -0.85 -6.80 -17.87
CA ALA A 100 0.08 -6.51 -16.78
C ALA A 100 -0.28 -5.20 -16.04
N ALA A 101 -0.56 -4.12 -16.77
CA ALA A 101 -0.89 -2.84 -16.15
C ALA A 101 -2.26 -2.89 -15.46
N THR A 102 -3.26 -3.56 -16.05
CA THR A 102 -4.58 -3.74 -15.44
C THR A 102 -4.50 -4.59 -14.17
N HIS A 103 -3.71 -5.67 -14.18
CA HIS A 103 -3.47 -6.47 -12.98
C HIS A 103 -2.81 -5.64 -11.87
N ALA A 104 -1.76 -4.90 -12.19
CA ALA A 104 -1.09 -4.02 -11.24
C ALA A 104 -2.03 -2.93 -10.69
N ALA A 105 -2.84 -2.32 -11.55
CA ALA A 105 -3.83 -1.32 -11.18
C ALA A 105 -4.85 -1.86 -10.16
N LEU A 106 -5.36 -3.07 -10.40
CA LEU A 106 -6.30 -3.74 -9.48
C LEU A 106 -5.66 -3.96 -8.10
N LEU A 107 -4.43 -4.48 -8.07
CA LEU A 107 -3.73 -4.72 -6.82
C LEU A 107 -3.39 -3.43 -6.06
N MET A 108 -2.99 -2.38 -6.78
CA MET A 108 -2.76 -1.07 -6.18
C MET A 108 -4.05 -0.46 -5.63
N ALA A 109 -5.15 -0.56 -6.36
CA ALA A 109 -6.47 -0.10 -5.91
C ALA A 109 -6.93 -0.85 -4.66
N GLN A 110 -6.79 -2.17 -4.63
CA GLN A 110 -7.10 -2.98 -3.46
C GLN A 110 -6.22 -2.58 -2.26
N GLY A 111 -4.93 -2.37 -2.51
CA GLY A 111 -3.97 -1.92 -1.51
C GLY A 111 -4.33 -0.57 -0.91
N ALA A 112 -4.55 0.39 -1.75
CA ALA A 112 -4.93 1.74 -1.34
C ALA A 112 -6.32 1.78 -0.69
N GLY A 113 -7.26 0.97 -1.17
CA GLY A 113 -8.63 0.87 -0.64
C GLY A 113 -8.69 0.31 0.78
N ARG A 114 -7.67 -0.40 1.25
CA ARG A 114 -7.61 -0.85 2.65
C ARG A 114 -7.46 0.31 3.64
N LEU A 115 -6.86 1.40 3.17
CA LEU A 115 -6.68 2.61 3.98
C LEU A 115 -7.96 3.43 4.13
N LEU A 116 -8.85 3.42 3.12
CA LEU A 116 -10.05 4.26 3.06
C LEU A 116 -11.28 3.37 3.03
N ARG A 117 -11.93 3.16 4.16
CA ARG A 117 -13.14 2.34 4.31
C ARG A 117 -14.38 3.17 4.56
N SER A 118 -14.19 4.31 5.20
CA SER A 118 -15.24 5.29 5.48
C SER A 118 -14.90 6.64 4.84
N VAL A 119 -15.89 7.50 4.73
CA VAL A 119 -15.71 8.88 4.21
C VAL A 119 -14.88 9.76 5.13
N THR A 120 -14.69 9.33 6.37
CA THR A 120 -13.88 10.04 7.38
C THR A 120 -12.44 9.53 7.47
N ASP A 121 -12.14 8.37 6.87
CA ASP A 121 -10.81 7.78 6.94
C ASP A 121 -9.80 8.66 6.21
N ARG A 122 -8.62 8.76 6.80
CA ARG A 122 -7.49 9.52 6.28
C ARG A 122 -6.23 8.70 6.40
N GLY A 123 -5.34 8.85 5.43
CA GLY A 123 -4.06 8.17 5.48
C GLY A 123 -3.18 8.49 4.28
N VAL A 124 -2.02 7.89 4.26
CA VAL A 124 -1.01 8.07 3.21
C VAL A 124 -0.76 6.75 2.50
N VAL A 125 -0.78 6.79 1.18
CA VAL A 125 -0.26 5.71 0.32
C VAL A 125 1.06 6.18 -0.29
N ALA A 126 2.16 5.52 0.07
CA ALA A 126 3.48 5.80 -0.48
C ALA A 126 3.88 4.67 -1.44
N VAL A 127 4.13 5.02 -2.70
CA VAL A 127 4.65 4.08 -3.71
C VAL A 127 6.08 4.45 -4.02
N LEU A 128 7.02 3.57 -3.70
CA LEU A 128 8.47 3.85 -3.82
C LEU A 128 9.04 3.53 -5.20
N ASP A 129 8.18 3.19 -6.16
CA ASP A 129 8.57 2.90 -7.53
C ASP A 129 8.48 4.18 -8.40
N PRO A 130 9.61 4.69 -8.91
CA PRO A 130 9.62 5.92 -9.69
C PRO A 130 8.83 5.81 -11.01
N ARG A 131 8.59 4.60 -11.50
CA ARG A 131 7.79 4.36 -12.70
C ARG A 131 6.35 4.82 -12.56
N LEU A 132 5.84 4.98 -11.34
CA LEU A 132 4.50 5.54 -11.12
C LEU A 132 4.40 6.99 -11.64
N SER A 133 5.50 7.75 -11.56
CA SER A 133 5.57 9.14 -12.05
C SER A 133 6.14 9.24 -13.46
N THR A 134 7.14 8.42 -13.78
CA THR A 134 7.92 8.59 -15.01
C THR A 134 7.41 7.79 -16.20
N ALA A 135 6.70 6.68 -15.97
CA ALA A 135 6.22 5.83 -17.05
C ALA A 135 4.88 6.31 -17.63
N ARG A 136 4.67 6.08 -18.93
CA ARG A 136 3.42 6.43 -19.63
C ARG A 136 2.17 5.81 -19.00
N TYR A 137 2.29 4.59 -18.46
CA TYR A 137 1.19 3.90 -17.78
C TYR A 137 0.96 4.39 -16.34
N GLY A 138 1.87 5.18 -15.77
CA GLY A 138 1.76 5.65 -14.39
C GLY A 138 0.49 6.46 -14.13
N ARG A 139 0.04 7.27 -15.11
CA ARG A 139 -1.24 7.98 -15.01
C ARG A 139 -2.43 7.02 -14.90
N PHE A 140 -2.44 5.95 -15.69
CA PHE A 140 -3.48 4.91 -15.62
C PHE A 140 -3.50 4.24 -14.23
N LEU A 141 -2.34 3.87 -13.70
CA LEU A 141 -2.24 3.25 -12.38
C LEU A 141 -2.72 4.19 -11.26
N ARG A 142 -2.33 5.46 -11.30
CA ARG A 142 -2.81 6.46 -10.32
C ARG A 142 -4.32 6.65 -10.39
N ALA A 143 -4.86 6.74 -11.59
CA ALA A 143 -6.31 6.93 -11.80
C ALA A 143 -7.15 5.73 -11.35
N SER A 144 -6.54 4.54 -11.18
CA SER A 144 -7.21 3.32 -10.70
C SER A 144 -7.32 3.26 -9.18
N MET A 145 -6.55 4.05 -8.46
CA MET A 145 -6.62 4.16 -7.00
C MET A 145 -7.74 5.12 -6.56
N PRO A 146 -8.20 5.05 -5.31
CA PRO A 146 -9.05 6.10 -4.75
C PRO A 146 -8.47 7.51 -4.96
N PRO A 147 -9.28 8.56 -4.95
CA PRO A 147 -8.85 9.93 -5.28
C PRO A 147 -7.98 10.54 -4.19
N PHE A 148 -6.72 10.10 -4.10
CA PHE A 148 -5.71 10.70 -3.24
C PHE A 148 -5.16 11.98 -3.86
N TRP A 149 -4.79 12.94 -3.01
CA TRP A 149 -4.01 14.09 -3.44
C TRP A 149 -2.54 13.66 -3.66
N PRO A 150 -2.01 13.73 -4.90
CA PRO A 150 -0.66 13.25 -5.20
C PRO A 150 0.41 14.27 -4.83
N THR A 151 1.53 13.79 -4.30
CA THR A 151 2.75 14.59 -4.07
C THR A 151 3.99 13.71 -4.19
N GLU A 152 5.10 14.29 -4.60
CA GLU A 152 6.43 13.68 -4.59
C GLU A 152 7.35 14.31 -3.53
N ASP A 153 6.84 15.32 -2.81
CA ASP A 153 7.59 15.99 -1.74
C ASP A 153 7.52 15.21 -0.42
N ALA A 154 8.66 14.68 0.00
CA ALA A 154 8.80 13.94 1.25
C ALA A 154 8.49 14.79 2.49
N GLY A 155 8.70 16.12 2.44
CA GLY A 155 8.36 17.04 3.52
C GLY A 155 6.85 17.10 3.74
N THR A 156 6.10 17.24 2.67
CA THR A 156 4.64 17.23 2.65
C THR A 156 4.08 15.90 3.18
N VAL A 157 4.64 14.76 2.75
CA VAL A 157 4.24 13.43 3.24
C VAL A 157 4.46 13.31 4.76
N ARG A 158 5.64 13.67 5.25
CA ARG A 158 5.93 13.67 6.69
C ARG A 158 5.00 14.60 7.48
N GLY A 159 4.68 15.77 6.92
CA GLY A 159 3.72 16.69 7.52
C GLY A 159 2.32 16.12 7.60
N ALA A 160 1.86 15.43 6.57
CA ALA A 160 0.57 14.74 6.56
C ALA A 160 0.51 13.64 7.64
N LEU A 161 1.53 12.78 7.71
CA LEU A 161 1.62 11.71 8.71
C LEU A 161 1.62 12.26 10.14
N ARG A 162 2.37 13.33 10.41
CA ARG A 162 2.37 13.97 11.73
C ARG A 162 0.98 14.46 12.15
N ARG A 163 0.18 14.99 11.22
CA ARG A 163 -1.20 15.42 11.50
C ARG A 163 -2.15 14.24 11.75
N LEU A 164 -1.89 13.08 11.16
CA LEU A 164 -2.70 11.89 11.40
C LEU A 164 -2.44 11.26 12.78
N VAL A 165 -1.19 11.35 13.27
CA VAL A 165 -0.75 10.72 14.53
C VAL A 165 -0.72 11.73 15.69
N GLY A 166 -0.89 13.02 15.40
CA GLY A 166 -0.93 14.07 16.44
C GLY A 166 -2.18 13.96 17.33
N PRO A 167 -2.15 14.50 18.56
CA PRO A 167 -3.32 14.53 19.41
C PRO A 167 -4.46 15.24 18.67
N GLU A 168 -5.63 14.61 18.66
CA GLU A 168 -6.85 15.25 18.15
C GLU A 168 -7.00 16.60 18.85
N SER A 169 -6.86 17.66 18.09
CA SER A 169 -7.16 19.02 18.57
C SER A 169 -8.66 19.01 18.87
N GLY A 170 -8.99 18.89 20.16
CA GLY A 170 -10.34 18.86 20.64
C GLY A 170 -11.14 20.00 20.00
N THR A 171 -12.22 19.66 19.33
CA THR A 171 -13.27 20.57 18.91
C THR A 171 -13.89 21.21 20.13
N GLY A 172 -13.27 22.28 20.63
CA GLY A 172 -13.91 23.26 21.46
C GLY A 172 -14.87 24.06 20.59
N GLY A 173 -16.11 23.60 20.46
CA GLY A 173 -17.19 24.42 19.94
C GLY A 173 -17.42 25.61 20.86
N PRO A 174 -17.66 26.84 20.34
CA PRO A 174 -18.00 27.96 21.18
C PRO A 174 -19.37 27.71 21.83
N ALA A 175 -19.42 27.78 23.16
CA ALA A 175 -20.66 27.83 23.88
C ALA A 175 -21.44 29.09 23.43
N ALA A 176 -22.63 28.88 22.92
CA ALA A 176 -23.60 29.95 22.71
C ALA A 176 -24.06 30.48 24.07
N THR A 177 -23.86 31.74 24.27
CA THR A 177 -24.56 32.54 25.27
C THR A 177 -25.56 33.44 24.57
#